data_507c3c63c2f40e3da401d3f55455c3a1
#
_entry.id   507c3c63c2f40e3da401d3f55455c3a1
#
_cell.length_a   1.000
_cell.length_b   1.000
_cell.length_c   1.000
_cell.angle_alpha   90.00
_cell.angle_beta   90.00
_cell.angle_gamma   90.00
#
_symmetry.space_group_name_H-M   'P 1'
#
loop_
_entity.id
_entity.type
_entity.pdbx_description
1 polymer ?
#
loop_
_entity_poly.entity_id
_entity_poly.type
_entity_poly.pdbx_seq_one_letter_code
_entity_poly.pdbx_strand_id
1 'polypeptide(L)'
;MYKRQITWLLKNYNRIYDDPDLSLDLYTRQCSLGITAEQLSVCGATIANKGVNPKNGARVFDASLSPQITSLIATVGFYEHTGDWLFTSGIPAKTGVGGGVMGVLPGIMGIAAFAPPIDAAGNSVKAQLAIKHIMNKLDLSVFSGDQVNVQ
;
A
#
# COMPACT_ATOMS: atom_id res chain seq x y z
N MET A 1 0.79 23.06 -3.37
CA MET A 1 0.02 23.85 -4.37
C MET A 1 -0.93 22.97 -5.18
N TYR A 2 -0.46 21.96 -5.89
CA TYR A 2 -1.30 21.09 -6.74
C TYR A 2 -2.46 20.37 -6.02
N LYS A 3 -2.30 19.95 -4.78
CA LYS A 3 -3.35 19.22 -4.03
C LYS A 3 -4.61 20.08 -3.82
N ARG A 4 -4.47 21.37 -3.53
CA ARG A 4 -5.62 22.27 -3.40
C ARG A 4 -6.37 22.38 -4.73
N GLN A 5 -5.67 22.54 -5.85
CA GLN A 5 -6.27 22.60 -7.18
C GLN A 5 -7.03 21.32 -7.52
N ILE A 6 -6.43 20.15 -7.25
CA ILE A 6 -7.07 18.83 -7.45
C ILE A 6 -8.33 18.72 -6.58
N THR A 7 -8.27 19.13 -5.31
CA THR A 7 -9.41 19.08 -4.40
C THR A 7 -10.60 19.88 -4.92
N TRP A 8 -10.37 21.12 -5.37
CA TRP A 8 -11.43 21.96 -5.94
C TRP A 8 -11.94 21.44 -7.28
N LEU A 9 -11.07 20.85 -8.11
CA LEU A 9 -11.48 20.17 -9.33
C LEU A 9 -12.41 18.99 -9.03
N LEU A 10 -12.04 18.15 -8.07
CA LEU A 10 -12.87 17.04 -7.62
C LEU A 10 -14.20 17.51 -7.02
N LYS A 11 -14.21 18.64 -6.31
CA LYS A 11 -15.45 19.24 -5.82
C LYS A 11 -16.38 19.63 -6.98
N ASN A 12 -15.85 20.24 -8.03
CA ASN A 12 -16.63 20.63 -9.22
C ASN A 12 -17.21 19.41 -9.96
N TYR A 13 -16.55 18.25 -9.88
CA TYR A 13 -17.07 16.98 -10.41
C TYR A 13 -17.91 16.18 -9.43
N ASN A 14 -18.35 16.78 -8.31
CA ASN A 14 -19.13 16.11 -7.25
C ASN A 14 -18.45 14.84 -6.69
N ARG A 15 -17.12 14.87 -6.57
CA ARG A 15 -16.31 13.77 -6.00
C ARG A 15 -15.80 14.04 -4.59
N ILE A 16 -16.06 15.24 -4.06
CA ILE A 16 -15.91 15.61 -2.66
C ILE A 16 -17.28 16.07 -2.17
N TYR A 17 -17.82 15.38 -1.19
CA TYR A 17 -19.20 15.54 -0.76
C TYR A 17 -19.36 16.58 0.34
N ASP A 18 -18.28 16.89 1.06
CA ASP A 18 -18.23 17.86 2.15
C ASP A 18 -17.34 19.05 1.80
N ASP A 19 -16.86 19.78 2.79
CA ASP A 19 -15.97 20.93 2.63
C ASP A 19 -14.64 20.51 1.99
N PRO A 20 -14.23 21.11 0.87
CA PRO A 20 -13.00 20.74 0.18
C PRO A 20 -11.73 21.15 0.94
N ASP A 21 -11.74 22.23 1.70
CA ASP A 21 -10.56 22.65 2.46
C ASP A 21 -10.37 21.77 3.71
N LEU A 22 -11.44 21.33 4.35
CA LEU A 22 -11.39 20.34 5.44
C LEU A 22 -10.89 18.97 4.92
N SER A 23 -11.38 18.54 3.77
CA SER A 23 -10.91 17.30 3.11
C SER A 23 -9.42 17.36 2.78
N LEU A 24 -8.96 18.53 2.29
CA LEU A 24 -7.55 18.76 1.99
C LEU A 24 -6.68 18.77 3.26
N ASP A 25 -7.14 19.40 4.33
CA ASP A 25 -6.41 19.44 5.60
C ASP A 25 -6.23 18.03 6.18
N LEU A 26 -7.30 17.25 6.23
CA LEU A 26 -7.28 15.85 6.69
C LEU A 26 -6.30 15.00 5.87
N TYR A 27 -6.37 15.10 4.54
CA TYR A 27 -5.44 14.42 3.62
C TYR A 27 -3.99 14.82 3.90
N THR A 28 -3.72 16.12 4.07
CA THR A 28 -2.36 16.64 4.27
C THR A 28 -1.79 16.19 5.62
N ARG A 29 -2.58 16.21 6.68
CA ARG A 29 -2.18 15.72 8.00
C ARG A 29 -1.83 14.23 7.96
N GLN A 30 -2.67 13.42 7.33
CA GLN A 30 -2.42 11.98 7.19
C GLN A 30 -1.12 11.72 6.40
N CYS A 31 -0.89 12.45 5.31
CA CYS A 31 0.34 12.32 4.52
C CYS A 31 1.60 12.84 5.22
N SER A 32 1.45 13.60 6.30
CA SER A 32 2.57 14.20 7.07
C SER A 32 3.01 13.37 8.27
N LEU A 33 2.39 12.21 8.49
CA LEU A 33 2.79 11.31 9.57
C LEU A 33 4.17 10.70 9.26
N GLY A 34 5.13 10.92 10.17
CA GLY A 34 6.42 10.23 10.12
C GLY A 34 6.28 8.82 10.65
N ILE A 35 6.66 7.83 9.84
CA ILE A 35 6.62 6.40 10.20
C ILE A 35 7.91 5.68 9.83
N THR A 36 8.21 4.60 10.52
CA THR A 36 9.32 3.69 10.17
C THR A 36 8.87 2.64 9.15
N ALA A 37 9.83 1.98 8.49
CA ALA A 37 9.52 0.84 7.62
C ALA A 37 8.83 -0.31 8.40
N GLU A 38 9.21 -0.51 9.67
CA GLU A 38 8.55 -1.47 10.55
C GLU A 38 7.08 -1.11 10.76
N GLN A 39 6.77 0.13 11.10
CA GLN A 39 5.38 0.57 11.27
C GLN A 39 4.57 0.44 9.98
N LEU A 40 5.18 0.75 8.84
CA LEU A 40 4.56 0.58 7.54
C LEU A 40 4.28 -0.91 7.23
N SER A 41 5.19 -1.81 7.59
CA SER A 41 4.96 -3.26 7.43
C SER A 41 3.82 -3.76 8.31
N VAL A 42 3.66 -3.23 9.53
CA VAL A 42 2.52 -3.53 10.41
C VAL A 42 1.20 -3.06 9.79
N CYS A 43 1.17 -1.93 9.10
CA CYS A 43 -0.01 -1.51 8.34
C CYS A 43 -0.37 -2.55 7.26
N GLY A 44 0.61 -2.99 6.48
CA GLY A 44 0.42 -4.06 5.49
C GLY A 44 -0.04 -5.38 6.13
N ALA A 45 0.57 -5.79 7.24
CA ALA A 45 0.20 -6.97 7.97
C ALA A 45 -1.21 -6.90 8.58
N THR A 46 -1.65 -5.71 8.99
CA THR A 46 -3.03 -5.48 9.47
C THR A 46 -4.04 -5.71 8.34
N ILE A 47 -3.73 -5.25 7.12
CA ILE A 47 -4.57 -5.50 5.95
C ILE A 47 -4.56 -7.00 5.63
N ALA A 48 -3.39 -7.65 5.60
CA ALA A 48 -3.26 -9.08 5.36
C ALA A 48 -4.03 -9.93 6.39
N ASN A 49 -4.08 -9.47 7.65
CA ASN A 49 -4.76 -10.10 8.78
C ASN A 49 -6.22 -9.62 8.96
N LYS A 50 -6.90 -9.32 7.87
CA LYS A 50 -8.34 -8.97 7.87
C LYS A 50 -8.69 -7.83 8.85
N GLY A 51 -7.84 -6.81 8.95
CA GLY A 51 -8.08 -5.62 9.76
C GLY A 51 -7.70 -5.76 11.24
N VAL A 52 -7.04 -6.83 11.64
CA VAL A 52 -6.52 -7.00 13.01
C VAL A 52 -5.03 -6.73 13.04
N ASN A 53 -4.60 -5.76 13.85
CA ASN A 53 -3.19 -5.46 14.05
C ASN A 53 -2.48 -6.64 14.74
N PRO A 54 -1.50 -7.30 14.09
CA PRO A 54 -0.87 -8.50 14.64
C PRO A 54 0.00 -8.24 15.87
N LYS A 55 0.43 -6.98 16.13
CA LYS A 55 1.26 -6.64 17.30
C LYS A 55 0.46 -6.54 18.61
N ASN A 56 -0.78 -6.10 18.56
CA ASN A 56 -1.57 -5.81 19.77
C ASN A 56 -2.97 -6.42 19.76
N GLY A 57 -3.35 -7.12 18.69
CA GLY A 57 -4.67 -7.74 18.54
C GLY A 57 -5.84 -6.77 18.31
N ALA A 58 -5.58 -5.46 18.20
CA ALA A 58 -6.64 -4.48 18.00
C ALA A 58 -7.27 -4.60 16.61
N ARG A 59 -8.59 -4.60 16.54
CA ARG A 59 -9.33 -4.47 15.28
C ARG A 59 -9.32 -3.01 14.83
N VAL A 60 -8.72 -2.76 13.67
CA VAL A 60 -8.57 -1.42 13.10
C VAL A 60 -9.71 -1.10 12.14
N PHE A 61 -10.18 -2.10 11.38
CA PHE A 61 -11.29 -1.99 10.45
C PHE A 61 -11.99 -3.34 10.23
N ASP A 62 -13.17 -3.31 9.61
CA ASP A 62 -13.95 -4.52 9.34
C ASP A 62 -13.24 -5.46 8.36
N ALA A 63 -13.29 -6.76 8.65
CA ALA A 63 -12.63 -7.80 7.86
C ALA A 63 -13.05 -7.82 6.38
N SER A 64 -14.28 -7.43 6.07
CA SER A 64 -14.82 -7.36 4.72
C SER A 64 -14.11 -6.34 3.82
N LEU A 65 -13.45 -5.35 4.41
CA LEU A 65 -12.71 -4.31 3.68
C LEU A 65 -11.33 -4.80 3.20
N SER A 66 -10.74 -5.82 3.82
CA SER A 66 -9.40 -6.31 3.42
C SER A 66 -9.30 -6.71 1.95
N PRO A 67 -10.21 -7.50 1.38
CA PRO A 67 -10.17 -7.84 -0.05
C PRO A 67 -10.30 -6.60 -0.94
N GLN A 68 -11.16 -5.64 -0.56
CA GLN A 68 -11.37 -4.41 -1.32
C GLN A 68 -10.11 -3.53 -1.32
N ILE A 69 -9.48 -3.34 -0.15
CA ILE A 69 -8.23 -2.59 -0.02
C ILE A 69 -7.13 -3.27 -0.84
N THR A 70 -6.99 -4.58 -0.73
CA THR A 70 -5.97 -5.34 -1.46
C THR A 70 -6.18 -5.28 -2.98
N SER A 71 -7.43 -5.36 -3.44
CA SER A 71 -7.77 -5.20 -4.86
C SER A 71 -7.43 -3.82 -5.39
N LEU A 72 -7.72 -2.76 -4.64
CA LEU A 72 -7.32 -1.40 -5.01
C LEU A 72 -5.80 -1.25 -5.09
N ILE A 73 -5.07 -1.79 -4.13
CA ILE A 73 -3.60 -1.81 -4.15
C ILE A 73 -3.07 -2.57 -5.36
N ALA A 74 -3.70 -3.70 -5.71
CA ALA A 74 -3.31 -4.50 -6.88
C ALA A 74 -3.53 -3.77 -8.21
N THR A 75 -4.50 -2.88 -8.30
CA THR A 75 -4.88 -2.20 -9.55
C THR A 75 -4.27 -0.82 -9.74
N VAL A 76 -3.94 -0.11 -8.66
CA VAL A 76 -3.44 1.28 -8.71
C VAL A 76 -2.25 1.53 -7.77
N GLY A 77 -1.52 0.50 -7.37
CA GLY A 77 -0.48 0.58 -6.34
C GLY A 77 0.83 1.22 -6.77
N PHE A 78 1.21 1.11 -8.04
CA PHE A 78 2.53 1.48 -8.57
C PHE A 78 2.47 2.46 -9.75
N TYR A 79 1.51 3.37 -9.73
CA TYR A 79 1.29 4.32 -10.84
C TYR A 79 1.17 3.59 -12.18
N GLU A 80 1.87 4.02 -13.22
CA GLU A 80 1.85 3.41 -14.56
C GLU A 80 2.43 1.99 -14.58
N HIS A 81 3.26 1.63 -13.58
CA HIS A 81 3.93 0.33 -13.49
C HIS A 81 3.21 -0.69 -12.60
N THR A 82 1.93 -0.46 -12.27
CA THR A 82 1.19 -1.36 -11.37
C THR A 82 1.10 -2.79 -11.91
N GLY A 83 0.81 -2.96 -13.20
CA GLY A 83 0.73 -4.27 -13.84
C GLY A 83 2.08 -4.99 -13.87
N ASP A 84 3.15 -4.29 -14.27
CA ASP A 84 4.51 -4.83 -14.31
C ASP A 84 4.99 -5.24 -12.91
N TRP A 85 4.67 -4.41 -11.91
CA TRP A 85 4.99 -4.74 -10.52
C TRP A 85 4.31 -6.04 -10.10
N LEU A 86 2.99 -6.13 -10.25
CA LEU A 86 2.22 -7.28 -9.80
C LEU A 86 2.64 -8.57 -10.54
N PHE A 87 2.85 -8.47 -11.85
CA PHE A 87 3.32 -9.59 -12.67
C PHE A 87 4.70 -10.10 -12.21
N THR A 88 5.63 -9.20 -11.91
CA THR A 88 7.02 -9.57 -11.60
C THR A 88 7.29 -9.85 -10.12
N SER A 89 6.43 -9.37 -9.21
CA SER A 89 6.63 -9.52 -7.76
C SER A 89 5.66 -10.50 -7.11
N GLY A 90 4.51 -10.75 -7.75
CA GLY A 90 3.45 -11.59 -7.19
C GLY A 90 2.77 -11.04 -5.93
N ILE A 91 3.03 -9.79 -5.54
CA ILE A 91 2.45 -9.20 -4.34
C ILE A 91 1.81 -7.84 -4.62
N PRO A 92 0.53 -7.64 -4.29
CA PRO A 92 -0.08 -6.32 -4.25
C PRO A 92 0.72 -5.38 -3.34
N ALA A 93 1.10 -4.21 -3.86
CA ALA A 93 1.85 -3.25 -3.06
C ALA A 93 1.52 -1.81 -3.43
N LYS A 94 1.70 -0.89 -2.46
CA LYS A 94 1.54 0.55 -2.63
C LYS A 94 2.85 1.27 -2.46
N THR A 95 3.20 2.06 -3.44
CA THR A 95 4.38 2.94 -3.43
C THR A 95 4.03 4.35 -2.98
N GLY A 96 5.03 5.08 -2.51
CA GLY A 96 4.95 6.51 -2.22
C GLY A 96 6.21 7.23 -2.69
N VAL A 97 6.04 8.45 -3.24
CA VAL A 97 7.15 9.27 -3.75
C VAL A 97 8.19 9.64 -2.70
N GLY A 98 7.89 9.45 -1.41
CA GLY A 98 8.86 9.56 -0.33
C GLY A 98 9.87 8.41 -0.28
N GLY A 99 9.71 7.36 -1.08
CA GLY A 99 10.61 6.21 -1.15
C GLY A 99 10.14 4.96 -0.40
N GLY A 100 8.94 4.99 0.18
CA GLY A 100 8.33 3.84 0.86
C GLY A 100 7.56 2.94 -0.10
N VAL A 101 7.61 1.63 0.14
CA VAL A 101 6.79 0.62 -0.52
C VAL A 101 6.24 -0.32 0.54
N MET A 102 4.94 -0.56 0.52
CA MET A 102 4.25 -1.50 1.40
C MET A 102 3.55 -2.58 0.56
N GLY A 103 3.90 -3.84 0.78
CA GLY A 103 3.24 -4.99 0.16
C GLY A 103 2.31 -5.71 1.14
N VAL A 104 1.27 -6.31 0.58
CA VAL A 104 0.24 -7.07 1.32
C VAL A 104 0.09 -8.44 0.69
N LEU A 105 0.42 -9.49 1.43
CA LEU A 105 0.14 -10.87 1.04
C LEU A 105 -0.99 -11.40 1.94
N PRO A 106 -2.23 -11.50 1.42
CA PRO A 106 -3.41 -11.81 2.23
C PRO A 106 -3.26 -13.11 3.02
N GLY A 107 -3.56 -13.06 4.31
CA GLY A 107 -3.47 -14.20 5.21
C GLY A 107 -2.06 -14.62 5.62
N ILE A 108 -1.01 -14.01 5.05
CA ILE A 108 0.37 -14.44 5.27
C ILE A 108 1.20 -13.32 5.91
N MET A 109 1.37 -12.17 5.22
CA MET A 109 2.24 -11.13 5.74
C MET A 109 1.98 -9.74 5.16
N GLY A 110 2.47 -8.72 5.88
CA GLY A 110 2.78 -7.40 5.35
C GLY A 110 4.29 -7.22 5.25
N ILE A 111 4.75 -6.58 4.19
CA ILE A 111 6.17 -6.27 3.99
C ILE A 111 6.32 -4.79 3.66
N ALA A 112 7.38 -4.15 4.14
CA ALA A 112 7.71 -2.79 3.73
C ALA A 112 9.21 -2.60 3.53
N ALA A 113 9.55 -1.71 2.60
CA ALA A 113 10.90 -1.26 2.39
C ALA A 113 10.91 0.25 2.15
N PHE A 114 12.00 0.91 2.53
CA PHE A 114 12.21 2.33 2.33
C PHE A 114 13.57 2.59 1.71
N ALA A 115 13.57 3.32 0.58
CA ALA A 115 14.79 3.84 -0.03
C ALA A 115 14.45 5.10 -0.85
N PRO A 116 15.09 6.26 -0.58
CA PRO A 116 14.72 7.55 -1.16
C PRO A 116 14.81 7.67 -2.68
N PRO A 117 15.79 7.08 -3.41
CA PRO A 117 15.84 7.21 -4.86
C PRO A 117 14.65 6.55 -5.53
N ILE A 118 13.96 7.32 -6.37
CA ILE A 118 12.79 6.88 -7.13
C ILE A 118 13.08 6.90 -8.63
N ASP A 119 12.37 6.06 -9.39
CA ASP A 119 12.38 6.05 -10.85
C ASP A 119 11.53 7.19 -11.45
N ALA A 120 11.46 7.25 -12.79
CA ALA A 120 10.73 8.30 -13.49
C ALA A 120 9.21 8.27 -13.20
N ALA A 121 8.66 7.13 -12.85
CA ALA A 121 7.25 6.98 -12.45
C ALA A 121 6.99 7.34 -10.98
N GLY A 122 8.04 7.52 -10.16
CA GLY A 122 7.93 7.87 -8.74
C GLY A 122 8.00 6.68 -7.78
N ASN A 123 8.48 5.53 -8.24
CA ASN A 123 8.60 4.31 -7.44
C ASN A 123 10.04 4.12 -6.93
N SER A 124 10.19 3.76 -5.66
CA SER A 124 11.51 3.52 -5.08
C SER A 124 12.23 2.35 -5.74
N VAL A 125 13.37 2.60 -6.38
CA VAL A 125 14.13 1.58 -7.12
C VAL A 125 14.62 0.47 -6.20
N LYS A 126 15.29 0.83 -5.11
CA LYS A 126 15.88 -0.16 -4.19
C LYS A 126 14.83 -0.90 -3.37
N ALA A 127 13.74 -0.22 -2.97
CA ALA A 127 12.66 -0.89 -2.24
C ALA A 127 11.95 -1.94 -3.11
N GLN A 128 11.73 -1.65 -4.40
CA GLN A 128 11.22 -2.63 -5.36
C GLN A 128 12.11 -3.87 -5.43
N LEU A 129 13.41 -3.66 -5.61
CA LEU A 129 14.38 -4.77 -5.71
C LEU A 129 14.41 -5.62 -4.43
N ALA A 130 14.39 -4.97 -3.27
CA ALA A 130 14.41 -5.65 -1.98
C ALA A 130 13.16 -6.54 -1.79
N ILE A 131 11.97 -6.00 -2.03
CA ILE A 131 10.73 -6.75 -1.89
C ILE A 131 10.67 -7.89 -2.91
N LYS A 132 10.98 -7.65 -4.19
CA LYS A 132 11.04 -8.71 -5.22
C LYS A 132 11.99 -9.83 -4.83
N HIS A 133 13.18 -9.47 -4.32
CA HIS A 133 14.15 -10.47 -3.87
C HIS A 133 13.60 -11.35 -2.75
N ILE A 134 12.94 -10.76 -1.76
CA ILE A 134 12.34 -11.50 -0.63
C ILE A 134 11.21 -12.40 -1.13
N MET A 135 10.29 -11.87 -1.96
CA MET A 135 9.18 -12.66 -2.50
C MET A 135 9.68 -13.87 -3.29
N ASN A 136 10.69 -13.67 -4.15
CA ASN A 136 11.31 -14.76 -4.93
C ASN A 136 12.02 -15.79 -4.04
N LYS A 137 12.69 -15.34 -2.97
CA LYS A 137 13.38 -16.25 -2.05
C LYS A 137 12.43 -17.09 -1.20
N LEU A 138 11.27 -16.54 -0.87
CA LEU A 138 10.24 -17.23 -0.11
C LEU A 138 9.30 -18.05 -1.00
N ASP A 139 9.42 -17.92 -2.33
CA ASP A 139 8.53 -18.53 -3.33
C ASP A 139 7.05 -18.21 -3.07
N LEU A 140 6.76 -16.95 -2.75
CA LEU A 140 5.43 -16.48 -2.38
C LEU A 140 4.83 -15.59 -3.46
N SER A 141 3.57 -15.84 -3.81
CA SER A 141 2.78 -15.03 -4.74
C SER A 141 1.30 -15.15 -4.44
N VAL A 142 0.53 -14.06 -4.65
CA VAL A 142 -0.95 -14.15 -4.61
C VAL A 142 -1.52 -15.05 -5.69
N PHE A 143 -0.72 -15.41 -6.70
CA PHE A 143 -1.10 -16.26 -7.83
C PHE A 143 -0.59 -17.70 -7.68
N SER A 144 0.27 -18.02 -6.72
CA SER A 144 0.65 -19.40 -6.42
C SER A 144 -0.57 -20.08 -5.78
N GLY A 145 -1.05 -21.14 -6.42
CA GLY A 145 -2.21 -21.89 -5.92
C GLY A 145 -1.93 -22.70 -4.63
N ASP A 146 -0.71 -22.70 -4.17
CA ASP A 146 -0.31 -23.40 -2.96
C ASP A 146 -0.70 -22.58 -1.74
N GLN A 147 -1.70 -23.06 -1.01
CA GLN A 147 -1.95 -22.57 0.33
C GLN A 147 -0.74 -22.93 1.19
N VAL A 148 0.02 -21.92 1.60
CA VAL A 148 1.08 -22.13 2.59
C VAL A 148 0.41 -22.58 3.88
N ASN A 149 0.43 -23.87 4.15
CA ASN A 149 0.10 -24.41 5.46
C ASN A 149 1.22 -24.00 6.41
N VAL A 150 1.12 -22.85 7.01
CA VAL A 150 1.96 -22.44 8.13
C VAL A 150 1.47 -23.24 9.33
N GLN A 151 2.15 -24.35 9.62
CA GLN A 151 2.01 -25.05 10.87
C GLN A 151 2.69 -24.30 12.01
#